data_f3f69edbe00c8497eae78261e8ff130e
#
_entry.id   f3f69edbe00c8497eae78261e8ff130e
#
_cell.length_a   1.000
_cell.length_b   1.000
_cell.length_c   1.000
_cell.angle_alpha   90.00
_cell.angle_beta   90.00
_cell.angle_gamma   90.00
#
_symmetry.space_group_name_H-M   'P 1'
#
loop_
_entity.id
_entity.type
_entity.pdbx_description
1 polymer ?
#
loop_
_entity_poly.entity_id
_entity_poly.type
_entity_poly.pdbx_seq_one_letter_code
_entity_poly.pdbx_strand_id
1 'polypeptide(L)'
;MKLDDRSQDESQDQSTGDPQVFRGSNQSGLRDYNERLVLSMIQRSGAMPGVEIARRAGLSPQTVSVILRSLESDGLLERGAPQRGRVGKPSIPMGLNPEGLYSVGMKIGRRSADLVLTDFLGNTRQLLQTTYRYPMPDAIVGFLKSGLASFREALGEKAADRISGIGIAMPFEIWNWSETIGAPPNDIAAWRDLDFAAEIAQFTNLPVFIENDATAACRAEHVYGLGRTYRDFAYFFVGSFIGGGVVLNHAVFEGARGNAGAFGSLPIRLSTGEDKQLIDVASLYRLEADLARKGIEPARIWASPQDWHDFPEVLENWIDYTARHLARAALTVCAVIDFEAVVIDGAFPAEVRTRLINRVRENIVDLDQRGLFPPVIAEGTVGRNARVMGAACSPVFNQFLLNTLGGLSQSS
;
A
#
# COMPACT_ATOMS: atom_id res chain seq x y z
N MET A 1 34.42 59.22 14.30
CA MET A 1 35.11 59.84 13.13
C MET A 1 34.91 58.92 11.96
N LYS A 2 34.10 59.40 10.95
CA LYS A 2 33.89 58.91 9.56
C LYS A 2 33.55 57.42 9.36
N LEU A 3 32.32 56.99 9.02
CA LEU A 3 31.59 57.00 7.73
C LEU A 3 32.44 56.72 6.47
N ASP A 4 32.12 55.57 5.84
CA ASP A 4 32.01 55.33 4.38
C ASP A 4 31.45 53.89 4.25
N ASP A 5 30.28 53.70 3.85
CA ASP A 5 29.43 53.76 2.65
C ASP A 5 30.05 53.07 1.42
N ARG A 6 29.41 51.95 1.02
CA ARG A 6 29.19 51.45 -0.35
C ARG A 6 28.42 50.11 -0.29
N SER A 7 27.14 50.23 -0.46
CA SER A 7 26.33 49.95 -1.69
C SER A 7 26.37 48.52 -2.20
N GLN A 8 25.20 47.87 -1.96
CA GLN A 8 24.32 47.25 -2.99
C GLN A 8 24.93 46.11 -3.80
N ASP A 9 24.44 44.88 -3.52
CA ASP A 9 23.82 44.10 -4.62
C ASP A 9 22.68 43.23 -4.05
N GLU A 10 21.47 43.62 -4.41
CA GLU A 10 20.26 42.87 -4.21
C GLU A 10 20.17 41.80 -5.31
N SER A 11 20.18 40.53 -4.97
CA SER A 11 19.55 39.55 -5.82
C SER A 11 18.46 38.82 -4.97
N GLN A 12 17.27 39.38 -5.07
CA GLN A 12 16.01 38.75 -4.71
C GLN A 12 15.82 37.50 -5.58
N ASP A 13 15.93 36.32 -4.99
CA ASP A 13 15.30 35.14 -5.57
C ASP A 13 14.05 34.83 -4.74
N GLN A 14 12.96 35.51 -5.11
CA GLN A 14 11.60 35.20 -4.66
C GLN A 14 11.05 34.06 -5.53
N SER A 15 11.28 32.83 -5.16
CA SER A 15 10.42 31.77 -5.62
C SER A 15 9.08 31.86 -4.88
N THR A 16 8.21 32.73 -5.36
CA THR A 16 6.79 32.75 -5.03
C THR A 16 6.18 31.44 -5.51
N GLY A 17 5.87 30.55 -4.57
CA GLY A 17 4.99 29.41 -4.83
C GLY A 17 3.68 29.92 -5.42
N ASP A 18 3.42 29.53 -6.64
CA ASP A 18 2.18 29.82 -7.36
C ASP A 18 1.00 29.33 -6.50
N PRO A 19 0.02 30.19 -6.15
CA PRO A 19 -1.18 29.71 -5.48
C PRO A 19 -1.87 28.73 -6.42
N GLN A 20 -2.17 27.53 -5.95
CA GLN A 20 -2.98 26.56 -6.67
C GLN A 20 -4.26 27.24 -7.15
N VAL A 21 -4.26 27.62 -8.43
CA VAL A 21 -5.44 28.18 -9.07
C VAL A 21 -6.44 27.05 -9.16
N PHE A 22 -7.50 27.11 -8.34
CA PHE A 22 -8.69 26.27 -8.51
C PHE A 22 -9.27 26.58 -9.88
N ARG A 23 -8.87 25.82 -10.89
CA ARG A 23 -9.50 25.87 -12.21
C ARG A 23 -10.90 25.32 -12.05
N GLY A 24 -11.91 26.14 -12.39
CA GLY A 24 -13.29 25.66 -12.48
C GLY A 24 -13.33 24.40 -13.34
N SER A 25 -13.96 23.32 -12.84
CA SER A 25 -14.09 22.07 -13.58
C SER A 25 -14.89 22.35 -14.85
N ASN A 26 -14.27 22.12 -16.02
CA ASN A 26 -15.01 22.06 -17.27
C ASN A 26 -15.94 20.83 -17.24
N GLN A 27 -16.95 20.77 -18.11
CA GLN A 27 -17.94 19.67 -18.11
C GLN A 27 -17.29 18.28 -18.26
N SER A 28 -16.15 18.15 -18.95
CA SER A 28 -15.41 16.90 -19.08
C SER A 28 -14.76 16.48 -17.76
N GLY A 29 -14.10 17.39 -17.05
CA GLY A 29 -13.50 17.08 -15.76
C GLY A 29 -14.52 16.69 -14.68
N LEU A 30 -15.72 17.29 -14.71
CA LEU A 30 -16.80 16.90 -13.80
C LEU A 30 -17.37 15.51 -14.14
N ARG A 31 -17.45 15.18 -15.44
CA ARG A 31 -17.87 13.86 -15.90
C ARG A 31 -16.87 12.79 -15.44
N ASP A 32 -15.59 13.00 -15.68
CA ASP A 32 -14.52 12.09 -15.27
C ASP A 32 -14.52 11.88 -13.75
N TYR A 33 -14.73 12.95 -12.97
CA TYR A 33 -14.88 12.85 -11.52
C TYR A 33 -16.08 11.98 -11.11
N ASN A 34 -17.25 12.19 -11.73
CA ASN A 34 -18.46 11.43 -11.42
C ASN A 34 -18.35 9.95 -11.83
N GLU A 35 -17.68 9.63 -12.92
CA GLU A 35 -17.41 8.25 -13.34
C GLU A 35 -16.48 7.55 -12.31
N ARG A 36 -15.40 8.21 -11.90
CA ARG A 36 -14.48 7.71 -10.84
C ARG A 36 -15.19 7.57 -9.50
N LEU A 37 -16.11 8.48 -9.14
CA LEU A 37 -16.92 8.40 -7.94
C LEU A 37 -17.80 7.14 -7.95
N VAL A 38 -18.50 6.88 -9.05
CA VAL A 38 -19.37 5.70 -9.21
C VAL A 38 -18.53 4.41 -9.13
N LEU A 39 -17.40 4.33 -9.83
CA LEU A 39 -16.49 3.18 -9.77
C LEU A 39 -15.96 2.95 -8.35
N SER A 40 -15.57 4.01 -7.64
CA SER A 40 -15.07 3.92 -6.26
C SER A 40 -16.14 3.43 -5.28
N MET A 41 -17.39 3.86 -5.46
CA MET A 41 -18.52 3.41 -4.64
C MET A 41 -18.78 1.92 -4.84
N ILE A 42 -18.79 1.46 -6.09
CA ILE A 42 -19.01 0.05 -6.44
C ILE A 42 -17.83 -0.81 -5.95
N GLN A 43 -16.59 -0.34 -6.13
CA GLN A 43 -15.40 -1.04 -5.65
C GLN A 43 -15.47 -1.26 -4.13
N ARG A 44 -15.87 -0.25 -3.38
CA ARG A 44 -15.90 -0.29 -1.91
C ARG A 44 -17.08 -1.07 -1.35
N SER A 45 -18.28 -0.89 -1.91
CA SER A 45 -19.53 -1.42 -1.35
C SER A 45 -20.04 -2.67 -2.09
N GLY A 46 -19.37 -3.08 -3.18
CA GLY A 46 -19.83 -4.15 -4.06
C GLY A 46 -20.88 -3.69 -5.05
N ALA A 47 -21.44 -4.64 -5.80
CA ALA A 47 -22.46 -4.37 -6.81
C ALA A 47 -23.72 -3.75 -6.18
N MET A 48 -24.22 -2.66 -6.79
CA MET A 48 -25.40 -1.95 -6.27
C MET A 48 -26.30 -1.39 -7.39
N PRO A 49 -27.60 -1.22 -7.11
CA PRO A 49 -28.54 -0.63 -8.07
C PRO A 49 -28.25 0.85 -8.36
N GLY A 50 -28.52 1.30 -9.60
CA GLY A 50 -28.31 2.70 -10.01
C GLY A 50 -29.05 3.73 -9.15
N VAL A 51 -30.23 3.38 -8.60
CA VAL A 51 -30.98 4.26 -7.67
C VAL A 51 -30.20 4.47 -6.36
N GLU A 52 -29.57 3.42 -5.84
CA GLU A 52 -28.76 3.50 -4.63
C GLU A 52 -27.47 4.31 -4.88
N ILE A 53 -26.84 4.11 -6.05
CA ILE A 53 -25.69 4.93 -6.48
C ILE A 53 -26.10 6.41 -6.53
N ALA A 54 -27.22 6.73 -7.17
CA ALA A 54 -27.72 8.10 -7.28
C ALA A 54 -27.92 8.75 -5.91
N ARG A 55 -28.56 8.02 -4.99
CA ARG A 55 -28.83 8.49 -3.62
C ARG A 55 -27.53 8.76 -2.86
N ARG A 56 -26.58 7.82 -2.89
CA ARG A 56 -25.30 7.93 -2.16
C ARG A 56 -24.36 8.97 -2.75
N ALA A 57 -24.33 9.07 -4.09
CA ALA A 57 -23.48 10.03 -4.81
C ALA A 57 -24.03 11.47 -4.80
N GLY A 58 -25.29 11.67 -4.40
CA GLY A 58 -25.95 12.97 -4.53
C GLY A 58 -26.17 13.41 -5.98
N LEU A 59 -26.24 12.43 -6.92
CA LEU A 59 -26.43 12.68 -8.34
C LEU A 59 -27.87 12.40 -8.77
N SER A 60 -28.32 13.04 -9.86
CA SER A 60 -29.64 12.72 -10.42
C SER A 60 -29.69 11.28 -10.97
N PRO A 61 -30.83 10.56 -10.87
CA PRO A 61 -30.97 9.23 -11.46
C PRO A 61 -30.64 9.18 -12.95
N GLN A 62 -30.93 10.28 -13.66
CA GLN A 62 -30.64 10.39 -15.09
C GLN A 62 -29.14 10.48 -15.35
N THR A 63 -28.42 11.28 -14.58
CA THR A 63 -26.95 11.40 -14.64
C THR A 63 -26.31 10.03 -14.39
N VAL A 64 -26.72 9.33 -13.32
CA VAL A 64 -26.19 8.00 -13.00
C VAL A 64 -26.50 6.99 -14.11
N SER A 65 -27.71 7.03 -14.69
CA SER A 65 -28.07 6.15 -15.82
C SER A 65 -27.18 6.36 -17.05
N VAL A 66 -26.74 7.60 -17.31
CA VAL A 66 -25.79 7.89 -18.41
C VAL A 66 -24.42 7.34 -18.09
N ILE A 67 -23.90 7.60 -16.86
CA ILE A 67 -22.62 7.13 -16.40
C ILE A 67 -22.55 5.60 -16.45
N LEU A 68 -23.53 4.90 -15.87
CA LEU A 68 -23.55 3.44 -15.84
C LEU A 68 -23.55 2.83 -17.25
N ARG A 69 -24.27 3.42 -18.20
CA ARG A 69 -24.27 2.95 -19.61
C ARG A 69 -22.93 3.18 -20.28
N SER A 70 -22.26 4.32 -20.00
CA SER A 70 -20.91 4.59 -20.50
C SER A 70 -19.92 3.55 -19.99
N LEU A 71 -19.85 3.38 -18.66
CA LEU A 71 -18.94 2.43 -18.02
C LEU A 71 -19.22 0.96 -18.40
N GLU A 72 -20.48 0.60 -18.64
CA GLU A 72 -20.86 -0.72 -19.16
C GLU A 72 -20.40 -0.90 -20.61
N SER A 73 -20.58 0.12 -21.46
CA SER A 73 -20.11 0.11 -22.85
C SER A 73 -18.59 0.01 -22.95
N ASP A 74 -17.86 0.65 -22.01
CA ASP A 74 -16.41 0.59 -21.93
C ASP A 74 -15.92 -0.75 -21.32
N GLY A 75 -16.87 -1.59 -20.87
CA GLY A 75 -16.60 -2.91 -20.29
C GLY A 75 -16.08 -2.87 -18.86
N LEU A 76 -16.12 -1.71 -18.19
CA LEU A 76 -15.67 -1.55 -16.80
C LEU A 76 -16.70 -2.03 -15.77
N LEU A 77 -18.00 -1.98 -16.14
CA LEU A 77 -19.10 -2.49 -15.32
C LEU A 77 -19.82 -3.63 -16.02
N GLU A 78 -20.41 -4.51 -15.21
CA GLU A 78 -21.30 -5.57 -15.65
C GLU A 78 -22.60 -5.60 -14.83
N ARG A 79 -23.64 -6.19 -15.42
CA ARG A 79 -24.94 -6.35 -14.76
C ARG A 79 -24.96 -7.60 -13.92
N GLY A 80 -25.30 -7.45 -12.65
CA GLY A 80 -25.58 -8.57 -11.78
C GLY A 80 -26.95 -9.18 -12.00
N ALA A 81 -27.26 -10.24 -11.24
CA ALA A 81 -28.57 -10.88 -11.27
C ALA A 81 -29.68 -9.92 -10.79
N PRO A 82 -30.87 -9.92 -11.43
CA PRO A 82 -31.99 -9.10 -11.02
C PRO A 82 -32.41 -9.43 -9.56
N GLN A 83 -32.48 -8.39 -8.72
CA GLN A 83 -32.93 -8.53 -7.33
C GLN A 83 -34.40 -8.10 -7.23
N ARG A 84 -35.27 -9.00 -6.71
CA ARG A 84 -36.68 -8.72 -6.45
C ARG A 84 -36.81 -8.07 -5.07
N GLY A 85 -37.21 -6.79 -5.04
CA GLY A 85 -37.66 -6.12 -3.81
C GLY A 85 -39.06 -6.59 -3.39
N ARG A 86 -39.50 -6.20 -2.17
CA ARG A 86 -40.86 -6.51 -1.65
C ARG A 86 -41.97 -5.91 -2.53
N VAL A 87 -41.75 -4.78 -3.17
CA VAL A 87 -42.69 -4.10 -4.07
C VAL A 87 -41.92 -3.37 -5.16
N GLY A 88 -42.25 -3.51 -6.43
CA GLY A 88 -41.73 -2.72 -7.55
C GLY A 88 -41.02 -3.55 -8.63
N LYS A 89 -40.52 -2.85 -9.66
CA LYS A 89 -39.76 -3.47 -10.77
C LYS A 89 -38.41 -4.05 -10.20
N PRO A 90 -38.01 -5.26 -10.62
CA PRO A 90 -36.73 -5.80 -10.23
C PRO A 90 -35.58 -4.83 -10.51
N SER A 91 -34.71 -4.61 -9.53
CA SER A 91 -33.52 -3.80 -9.71
C SER A 91 -32.35 -4.68 -10.15
N ILE A 92 -31.56 -4.17 -11.09
CA ILE A 92 -30.36 -4.85 -11.58
C ILE A 92 -29.16 -4.11 -10.96
N PRO A 93 -28.40 -4.76 -10.07
CA PRO A 93 -27.17 -4.14 -9.54
C PRO A 93 -26.08 -4.10 -10.61
N MET A 94 -25.29 -3.03 -10.59
CA MET A 94 -24.10 -2.89 -11.42
C MET A 94 -22.87 -3.19 -10.56
N GLY A 95 -21.99 -4.06 -11.04
CA GLY A 95 -20.72 -4.42 -10.41
C GLY A 95 -19.52 -4.09 -11.29
N LEU A 96 -18.32 -4.08 -10.71
CA LEU A 96 -17.10 -4.02 -11.53
C LEU A 96 -16.98 -5.31 -12.34
N ASN A 97 -16.64 -5.17 -13.62
CA ASN A 97 -16.34 -6.32 -14.47
C ASN A 97 -14.89 -6.78 -14.19
N PRO A 98 -14.64 -8.00 -13.70
CA PRO A 98 -13.31 -8.49 -13.43
C PRO A 98 -12.36 -8.36 -14.63
N GLU A 99 -12.89 -8.59 -15.84
CA GLU A 99 -12.13 -8.54 -17.09
C GLU A 99 -12.13 -7.15 -17.74
N GLY A 100 -12.69 -6.15 -17.05
CA GLY A 100 -12.78 -4.77 -17.54
C GLY A 100 -11.43 -4.10 -17.68
N LEU A 101 -10.52 -4.38 -16.74
CA LEU A 101 -9.12 -3.97 -16.82
C LEU A 101 -8.23 -4.91 -15.99
N TYR A 102 -6.94 -4.86 -16.28
CA TYR A 102 -5.90 -5.57 -15.55
C TYR A 102 -4.87 -4.58 -15.03
N SER A 103 -4.12 -4.99 -14.02
CA SER A 103 -3.02 -4.21 -13.46
C SER A 103 -1.83 -5.09 -13.14
N VAL A 104 -0.63 -4.55 -13.33
CA VAL A 104 0.62 -5.22 -12.98
C VAL A 104 1.19 -4.56 -11.73
N GLY A 105 1.49 -5.37 -10.72
CA GLY A 105 2.19 -4.94 -9.51
C GLY A 105 3.55 -5.59 -9.42
N MET A 106 4.57 -4.82 -9.06
CA MET A 106 5.91 -5.30 -8.77
C MET A 106 6.34 -4.87 -7.38
N LYS A 107 6.83 -5.80 -6.57
CA LYS A 107 7.50 -5.49 -5.31
C LYS A 107 8.98 -5.80 -5.44
N ILE A 108 9.83 -4.85 -5.07
CA ILE A 108 11.27 -5.00 -4.99
C ILE A 108 11.66 -5.07 -3.51
N GLY A 109 12.13 -6.22 -3.07
CA GLY A 109 12.55 -6.43 -1.68
C GLY A 109 14.03 -6.73 -1.57
N ARG A 110 14.49 -6.97 -0.34
CA ARG A 110 15.90 -7.24 -0.03
C ARG A 110 16.45 -8.50 -0.70
N ARG A 111 15.67 -9.55 -0.79
CA ARG A 111 16.08 -10.89 -1.24
C ARG A 111 15.24 -11.45 -2.39
N SER A 112 14.14 -10.80 -2.73
CA SER A 112 13.25 -11.23 -3.80
C SER A 112 12.51 -10.07 -4.43
N ALA A 113 12.15 -10.22 -5.70
CA ALA A 113 11.11 -9.44 -6.33
C ALA A 113 9.93 -10.34 -6.65
N ASP A 114 8.73 -9.80 -6.46
CA ASP A 114 7.47 -10.43 -6.78
C ASP A 114 6.77 -9.59 -7.86
N LEU A 115 6.18 -10.24 -8.84
CA LEU A 115 5.44 -9.60 -9.93
C LEU A 115 4.07 -10.26 -10.05
N VAL A 116 3.01 -9.48 -9.99
CA VAL A 116 1.63 -9.97 -10.01
C VAL A 116 0.84 -9.33 -11.15
N LEU A 117 0.01 -10.12 -11.81
CA LEU A 117 -1.08 -9.66 -12.66
C LEU A 117 -2.38 -9.80 -11.89
N THR A 118 -3.14 -8.72 -11.76
CA THR A 118 -4.47 -8.71 -11.14
C THR A 118 -5.55 -8.31 -12.12
N ASP A 119 -6.76 -8.79 -11.90
CA ASP A 119 -7.95 -8.27 -12.57
C ASP A 119 -8.49 -7.01 -11.85
N PHE A 120 -9.57 -6.44 -12.36
CA PHE A 120 -10.16 -5.21 -11.81
C PHE A 120 -10.67 -5.36 -10.36
N LEU A 121 -11.01 -6.56 -9.92
CA LEU A 121 -11.40 -6.85 -8.54
C LEU A 121 -10.20 -7.08 -7.62
N GLY A 122 -8.98 -7.13 -8.17
CA GLY A 122 -7.76 -7.46 -7.42
C GLY A 122 -7.51 -8.95 -7.25
N ASN A 123 -8.24 -9.82 -7.94
CA ASN A 123 -7.93 -11.24 -7.93
C ASN A 123 -6.62 -11.49 -8.68
N THR A 124 -5.73 -12.26 -8.07
CA THR A 124 -4.46 -12.66 -8.69
C THR A 124 -4.73 -13.59 -9.87
N ARG A 125 -4.34 -13.19 -11.07
CA ARG A 125 -4.38 -14.00 -12.29
C ARG A 125 -3.10 -14.78 -12.48
N GLN A 126 -1.95 -14.16 -12.19
CA GLN A 126 -0.64 -14.79 -12.23
C GLN A 126 0.29 -14.11 -11.22
N LEU A 127 1.17 -14.89 -10.60
CA LEU A 127 2.19 -14.42 -9.67
C LEU A 127 3.52 -15.05 -10.05
N LEU A 128 4.54 -14.21 -10.27
CA LEU A 128 5.91 -14.61 -10.56
C LEU A 128 6.81 -14.11 -9.42
N GLN A 129 7.83 -14.86 -9.10
CA GLN A 129 8.82 -14.51 -8.09
C GLN A 129 10.21 -14.81 -8.58
N THR A 130 11.16 -13.94 -8.27
CA THR A 130 12.59 -14.18 -8.43
C THR A 130 13.32 -13.90 -7.13
N THR A 131 14.41 -14.59 -6.88
CA THR A 131 15.28 -14.40 -5.71
C THR A 131 16.66 -13.95 -6.14
N TYR A 132 17.32 -13.18 -5.31
CA TYR A 132 18.66 -12.66 -5.55
C TYR A 132 19.39 -12.43 -4.23
N ARG A 133 20.69 -12.28 -4.29
CA ARG A 133 21.50 -11.92 -3.12
C ARG A 133 21.22 -10.49 -2.66
N TYR A 134 21.10 -9.56 -3.62
CA TYR A 134 20.65 -8.17 -3.45
C TYR A 134 20.06 -7.66 -4.78
N PRO A 135 19.17 -6.65 -4.73
CA PRO A 135 18.48 -6.17 -5.93
C PRO A 135 19.43 -5.37 -6.84
N MET A 136 19.72 -5.88 -8.03
CA MET A 136 20.46 -5.16 -9.06
C MET A 136 19.48 -4.60 -10.10
N PRO A 137 19.62 -3.30 -10.50
CA PRO A 137 18.70 -2.67 -11.44
C PRO A 137 18.44 -3.48 -12.71
N ASP A 138 19.49 -3.91 -13.40
CA ASP A 138 19.37 -4.66 -14.67
C ASP A 138 18.60 -5.96 -14.51
N ALA A 139 18.86 -6.71 -13.42
CA ALA A 139 18.17 -7.95 -13.13
C ALA A 139 16.68 -7.71 -12.84
N ILE A 140 16.37 -6.62 -12.15
CA ILE A 140 15.00 -6.21 -11.80
C ILE A 140 14.24 -5.76 -13.05
N VAL A 141 14.85 -4.93 -13.90
CA VAL A 141 14.27 -4.50 -15.20
C VAL A 141 14.06 -5.71 -16.11
N GLY A 142 15.04 -6.61 -16.20
CA GLY A 142 14.94 -7.85 -16.98
C GLY A 142 13.79 -8.76 -16.49
N PHE A 143 13.62 -8.90 -15.18
CA PHE A 143 12.52 -9.65 -14.58
C PHE A 143 11.15 -9.04 -14.89
N LEU A 144 11.01 -7.71 -14.77
CA LEU A 144 9.78 -7.02 -15.15
C LEU A 144 9.45 -7.20 -16.63
N LYS A 145 10.44 -7.03 -17.51
CA LYS A 145 10.27 -7.17 -18.97
C LYS A 145 9.79 -8.57 -19.36
N SER A 146 10.46 -9.61 -18.85
CA SER A 146 10.10 -11.00 -19.13
C SER A 146 8.73 -11.38 -18.54
N GLY A 147 8.45 -10.93 -17.31
CA GLY A 147 7.17 -11.18 -16.66
C GLY A 147 6.00 -10.48 -17.36
N LEU A 148 6.19 -9.23 -17.81
CA LEU A 148 5.17 -8.52 -18.58
C LEU A 148 4.87 -9.23 -19.93
N ALA A 149 5.88 -9.76 -20.59
CA ALA A 149 5.69 -10.55 -21.80
C ALA A 149 4.87 -11.84 -21.52
N SER A 150 5.21 -12.56 -20.44
CA SER A 150 4.45 -13.74 -19.99
C SER A 150 2.99 -13.41 -19.66
N PHE A 151 2.72 -12.29 -18.99
CA PHE A 151 1.38 -11.85 -18.66
C PHE A 151 0.55 -11.52 -19.91
N ARG A 152 1.14 -10.84 -20.88
CA ARG A 152 0.49 -10.53 -22.16
C ARG A 152 0.16 -11.79 -22.95
N GLU A 153 1.08 -12.75 -22.98
CA GLU A 153 0.85 -14.05 -23.62
C GLU A 153 -0.31 -14.81 -22.95
N ALA A 154 -0.33 -14.86 -21.62
CA ALA A 154 -1.38 -15.55 -20.85
C ALA A 154 -2.78 -14.90 -21.02
N LEU A 155 -2.85 -13.56 -21.12
CA LEU A 155 -4.10 -12.84 -21.36
C LEU A 155 -4.60 -12.96 -22.79
N GLY A 156 -3.70 -13.11 -23.77
CA GLY A 156 -4.00 -12.92 -25.19
C GLY A 156 -4.13 -11.44 -25.58
N GLU A 157 -4.02 -11.16 -26.86
CA GLU A 157 -3.84 -9.80 -27.41
C GLU A 157 -4.91 -8.80 -26.91
N LYS A 158 -6.20 -9.15 -27.07
CA LYS A 158 -7.31 -8.25 -26.71
C LYS A 158 -7.38 -7.91 -25.22
N ALA A 159 -7.09 -8.87 -24.34
CA ALA A 159 -7.13 -8.63 -22.89
C ALA A 159 -5.84 -7.93 -22.42
N ALA A 160 -4.72 -8.15 -23.08
CA ALA A 160 -3.45 -7.49 -22.80
C ALA A 160 -3.52 -5.97 -23.03
N ASP A 161 -4.34 -5.50 -23.99
CA ASP A 161 -4.58 -4.08 -24.23
C ASP A 161 -5.36 -3.40 -23.09
N ARG A 162 -5.96 -4.18 -22.19
CA ARG A 162 -6.66 -3.68 -20.99
C ARG A 162 -5.77 -3.57 -19.76
N ILE A 163 -4.46 -3.80 -19.88
CA ILE A 163 -3.52 -3.56 -18.79
C ILE A 163 -3.42 -2.05 -18.56
N SER A 164 -3.88 -1.59 -17.41
CA SER A 164 -3.98 -0.15 -17.07
C SER A 164 -2.63 0.49 -16.74
N GLY A 165 -1.65 -0.30 -16.29
CA GLY A 165 -0.33 0.22 -15.92
C GLY A 165 0.45 -0.73 -15.02
N ILE A 166 1.59 -0.24 -14.58
CA ILE A 166 2.54 -0.95 -13.71
C ILE A 166 2.72 -0.15 -12.42
N GLY A 167 2.38 -0.74 -11.29
CA GLY A 167 2.71 -0.21 -9.97
C GLY A 167 3.98 -0.88 -9.44
N ILE A 168 4.85 -0.11 -8.79
CA ILE A 168 6.11 -0.59 -8.24
C ILE A 168 6.21 -0.18 -6.77
N ALA A 169 6.31 -1.17 -5.90
CA ALA A 169 6.55 -1.01 -4.47
C ALA A 169 8.00 -1.31 -4.16
N MET A 170 8.74 -0.31 -3.67
CA MET A 170 10.16 -0.45 -3.33
C MET A 170 10.52 0.29 -2.05
N PRO A 171 11.56 -0.14 -1.31
CA PRO A 171 12.03 0.58 -0.14
C PRO A 171 12.46 2.00 -0.47
N PHE A 172 12.16 2.94 0.43
CA PHE A 172 12.67 4.30 0.33
C PHE A 172 14.20 4.30 0.41
N GLU A 173 14.86 5.02 -0.51
CA GLU A 173 16.33 5.16 -0.55
C GLU A 173 17.10 3.83 -0.44
N ILE A 174 16.75 2.86 -1.28
CA ILE A 174 17.35 1.50 -1.27
C ILE A 174 18.89 1.52 -1.30
N TRP A 175 19.50 2.56 -1.85
CA TRP A 175 20.96 2.75 -1.92
C TRP A 175 21.62 3.00 -0.56
N ASN A 176 20.87 3.45 0.45
CA ASN A 176 21.39 3.66 1.81
C ASN A 176 21.48 2.36 2.63
N TRP A 177 21.07 1.23 2.08
CA TRP A 177 20.91 -0.04 2.79
C TRP A 177 22.06 -1.02 2.54
N SER A 178 23.16 -0.58 1.89
CA SER A 178 24.28 -1.44 1.46
C SER A 178 24.81 -2.35 2.57
N GLU A 179 25.11 -1.82 3.76
CA GLU A 179 25.61 -2.58 4.91
C GLU A 179 24.57 -3.62 5.41
N THR A 180 23.30 -3.19 5.51
CA THR A 180 22.23 -4.02 6.07
C THR A 180 21.86 -5.18 5.15
N ILE A 181 21.95 -4.98 3.82
CA ILE A 181 21.61 -6.03 2.83
C ILE A 181 22.84 -6.83 2.39
N GLY A 182 24.05 -6.41 2.83
CA GLY A 182 25.32 -7.04 2.46
C GLY A 182 25.65 -6.88 0.96
N ALA A 183 25.22 -5.77 0.37
CA ALA A 183 25.54 -5.42 -1.01
C ALA A 183 26.82 -4.58 -1.08
N PRO A 184 27.65 -4.74 -2.13
CA PRO A 184 28.75 -3.81 -2.36
C PRO A 184 28.21 -2.39 -2.54
N PRO A 185 28.76 -1.36 -1.86
CA PRO A 185 28.24 0.00 -1.92
C PRO A 185 28.14 0.55 -3.34
N ASN A 186 29.11 0.25 -4.21
CA ASN A 186 29.11 0.71 -5.59
C ASN A 186 27.99 0.08 -6.43
N ASP A 187 27.63 -1.18 -6.18
CA ASP A 187 26.59 -1.88 -6.92
C ASP A 187 25.21 -1.32 -6.58
N ILE A 188 24.94 -1.14 -5.27
CA ILE A 188 23.64 -0.63 -4.84
C ILE A 188 23.48 0.87 -5.10
N ALA A 189 24.59 1.63 -5.22
CA ALA A 189 24.57 3.03 -5.57
C ALA A 189 23.98 3.28 -6.97
N ALA A 190 24.02 2.29 -7.86
CA ALA A 190 23.38 2.36 -9.18
C ALA A 190 21.89 2.74 -9.13
N TRP A 191 21.20 2.44 -8.02
CA TRP A 191 19.81 2.85 -7.84
C TRP A 191 19.61 4.35 -7.62
N ARG A 192 20.63 5.07 -7.15
CA ARG A 192 20.53 6.53 -6.85
C ARG A 192 20.33 7.36 -8.11
N ASP A 193 21.05 6.99 -9.16
CA ASP A 193 21.12 7.76 -10.40
C ASP A 193 20.21 7.18 -11.50
N LEU A 194 19.50 6.09 -11.20
CA LEU A 194 18.62 5.40 -12.14
C LEU A 194 17.25 6.08 -12.19
N ASP A 195 16.87 6.56 -13.37
CA ASP A 195 15.47 6.85 -13.68
C ASP A 195 14.77 5.52 -14.08
N PHE A 196 14.26 4.83 -13.06
CA PHE A 196 13.64 3.51 -13.25
C PHE A 196 12.40 3.57 -14.15
N ALA A 197 11.65 4.68 -14.13
CA ALA A 197 10.51 4.87 -15.02
C ALA A 197 10.96 5.03 -16.49
N ALA A 198 12.06 5.76 -16.73
CA ALA A 198 12.65 5.89 -18.07
C ALA A 198 13.17 4.55 -18.61
N GLU A 199 13.79 3.71 -17.77
CA GLU A 199 14.21 2.35 -18.17
C GLU A 199 13.02 1.48 -18.58
N ILE A 200 11.91 1.55 -17.86
CA ILE A 200 10.69 0.81 -18.18
C ILE A 200 10.08 1.31 -19.49
N ALA A 201 10.12 2.62 -19.73
CA ALA A 201 9.58 3.24 -20.95
C ALA A 201 10.28 2.77 -22.24
N GLN A 202 11.48 2.19 -22.14
CA GLN A 202 12.19 1.63 -23.30
C GLN A 202 11.52 0.39 -23.90
N PHE A 203 10.67 -0.32 -23.14
CA PHE A 203 10.03 -1.56 -23.62
C PHE A 203 8.50 -1.61 -23.45
N THR A 204 7.89 -0.58 -22.86
CA THR A 204 6.43 -0.49 -22.74
C THR A 204 5.98 0.98 -22.63
N ASN A 205 4.78 1.26 -23.15
CA ASN A 205 4.11 2.56 -23.01
C ASN A 205 3.13 2.60 -21.84
N LEU A 206 3.09 1.56 -21.00
CA LEU A 206 2.21 1.53 -19.84
C LEU A 206 2.64 2.59 -18.82
N PRO A 207 1.70 3.33 -18.22
CA PRO A 207 2.02 4.26 -17.15
C PRO A 207 2.62 3.52 -15.95
N VAL A 208 3.64 4.10 -15.34
CA VAL A 208 4.37 3.53 -14.19
C VAL A 208 4.13 4.38 -12.95
N PHE A 209 3.81 3.73 -11.83
CA PHE A 209 3.55 4.35 -10.54
C PHE A 209 4.49 3.72 -9.50
N ILE A 210 5.37 4.53 -8.93
CA ILE A 210 6.35 4.07 -7.94
C ILE A 210 5.96 4.61 -6.57
N GLU A 211 5.91 3.73 -5.57
CA GLU A 211 5.61 4.10 -4.19
C GLU A 211 6.45 3.31 -3.18
N ASN A 212 6.46 3.78 -1.94
CA ASN A 212 7.09 3.04 -0.85
C ASN A 212 6.39 1.71 -0.61
N ASP A 213 7.15 0.64 -0.34
CA ASP A 213 6.63 -0.73 -0.20
C ASP A 213 5.70 -0.91 1.02
N ALA A 214 5.92 -0.17 2.11
CA ALA A 214 5.04 -0.20 3.27
C ALA A 214 3.73 0.58 3.01
N THR A 215 3.80 1.69 2.27
CA THR A 215 2.62 2.43 1.79
C THR A 215 1.79 1.57 0.84
N ALA A 216 2.43 0.86 -0.08
CA ALA A 216 1.76 -0.12 -0.94
C ALA A 216 1.04 -1.20 -0.13
N ALA A 217 1.70 -1.78 0.88
CA ALA A 217 1.07 -2.78 1.75
C ALA A 217 -0.16 -2.20 2.49
N CYS A 218 -0.06 -0.98 3.00
CA CYS A 218 -1.19 -0.27 3.61
C CYS A 218 -2.34 -0.06 2.61
N ARG A 219 -2.04 0.28 1.36
CA ARG A 219 -3.03 0.41 0.28
C ARG A 219 -3.77 -0.91 0.03
N ALA A 220 -3.04 -2.03 -0.02
CA ALA A 220 -3.67 -3.34 -0.17
C ALA A 220 -4.65 -3.65 0.97
N GLU A 221 -4.26 -3.41 2.22
CA GLU A 221 -5.12 -3.62 3.38
C GLU A 221 -6.32 -2.65 3.39
N HIS A 222 -6.13 -1.41 2.97
CA HIS A 222 -7.21 -0.45 2.80
C HIS A 222 -8.22 -0.91 1.74
N VAL A 223 -7.76 -1.45 0.62
CA VAL A 223 -8.63 -1.80 -0.54
C VAL A 223 -9.29 -3.16 -0.36
N TYR A 224 -8.53 -4.18 0.04
CA TYR A 224 -8.96 -5.58 0.06
C TYR A 224 -9.24 -6.11 1.45
N GLY A 225 -8.79 -5.41 2.49
CA GLY A 225 -8.91 -5.85 3.88
C GLY A 225 -9.77 -4.94 4.74
N LEU A 226 -9.21 -4.55 5.87
CA LEU A 226 -9.91 -3.84 6.96
C LEU A 226 -10.25 -2.37 6.66
N GLY A 227 -9.81 -1.80 5.55
CA GLY A 227 -10.23 -0.45 5.15
C GLY A 227 -11.71 -0.30 4.86
N ARG A 228 -12.47 -1.42 4.77
CA ARG A 228 -13.94 -1.43 4.74
C ARG A 228 -14.56 -1.30 6.14
N THR A 229 -13.81 -1.66 7.18
CA THR A 229 -14.26 -1.68 8.57
C THR A 229 -13.84 -0.42 9.31
N TYR A 230 -12.58 0.00 9.15
CA TYR A 230 -12.02 1.16 9.85
C TYR A 230 -11.83 2.31 8.88
N ARG A 231 -12.23 3.49 9.31
CA ARG A 231 -12.08 4.73 8.55
C ARG A 231 -10.68 5.33 8.70
N ASP A 232 -10.18 5.33 9.94
CA ASP A 232 -8.91 5.93 10.33
C ASP A 232 -8.07 4.88 11.07
N PHE A 233 -6.97 4.42 10.46
CA PHE A 233 -6.11 3.42 11.09
C PHE A 233 -4.63 3.61 10.77
N ALA A 234 -3.78 3.22 11.72
CA ALA A 234 -2.36 3.02 11.48
C ALA A 234 -2.12 1.57 11.05
N TYR A 235 -1.29 1.37 10.04
CA TYR A 235 -0.94 0.05 9.51
C TYR A 235 0.55 -0.22 9.71
N PHE A 236 0.89 -1.31 10.38
CA PHE A 236 2.25 -1.81 10.55
C PHE A 236 2.46 -3.05 9.70
N PHE A 237 3.50 -3.05 8.89
CA PHE A 237 3.92 -4.22 8.11
C PHE A 237 5.29 -4.70 8.58
N VAL A 238 5.32 -5.88 9.23
CA VAL A 238 6.56 -6.50 9.71
C VAL A 238 7.14 -7.37 8.58
N GLY A 239 8.06 -6.79 7.83
CA GLY A 239 8.82 -7.46 6.78
C GLY A 239 10.27 -7.72 7.19
N SER A 240 11.20 -7.87 6.20
CA SER A 240 12.64 -7.83 6.50
C SER A 240 12.95 -6.63 7.39
N PHE A 241 12.36 -5.50 7.07
CA PHE A 241 12.29 -4.31 7.90
C PHE A 241 10.83 -3.96 8.13
N ILE A 242 10.53 -3.49 9.35
CA ILE A 242 9.21 -2.99 9.65
C ILE A 242 9.02 -1.61 9.01
N GLY A 243 7.86 -1.41 8.41
CA GLY A 243 7.37 -0.13 7.91
C GLY A 243 5.91 0.04 8.27
N GLY A 244 5.28 1.03 7.66
CA GLY A 244 3.86 1.24 7.89
C GLY A 244 3.24 2.22 6.91
N GLY A 245 1.99 2.52 7.17
CA GLY A 245 1.20 3.48 6.44
C GLY A 245 0.09 4.03 7.31
N VAL A 246 -0.53 5.08 6.84
CA VAL A 246 -1.59 5.80 7.53
C VAL A 246 -2.81 5.85 6.63
N VAL A 247 -3.97 5.51 7.16
CA VAL A 247 -5.26 5.71 6.50
C VAL A 247 -6.05 6.73 7.31
N LEU A 248 -6.48 7.80 6.65
CA LEU A 248 -7.31 8.86 7.22
C LEU A 248 -8.50 9.14 6.30
N ASN A 249 -9.69 9.22 6.89
CA ASN A 249 -10.92 9.49 6.13
C ASN A 249 -11.13 8.50 4.95
N HIS A 250 -10.84 7.22 5.20
CA HIS A 250 -10.88 6.16 4.18
C HIS A 250 -9.96 6.39 2.98
N ALA A 251 -8.82 7.03 3.18
CA ALA A 251 -7.81 7.21 2.15
C ALA A 251 -6.41 6.97 2.71
N VAL A 252 -5.56 6.36 1.92
CA VAL A 252 -4.13 6.26 2.27
C VAL A 252 -3.55 7.68 2.26
N PHE A 253 -3.01 8.08 3.40
CA PHE A 253 -2.34 9.37 3.55
C PHE A 253 -0.86 9.21 3.25
N GLU A 254 -0.41 9.77 2.15
CA GLU A 254 0.96 9.60 1.67
C GLU A 254 1.94 10.59 2.34
N GLY A 255 1.44 11.71 2.86
CA GLY A 255 2.28 12.78 3.39
C GLY A 255 2.92 13.64 2.30
N ALA A 256 3.60 14.71 2.72
CA ALA A 256 4.16 15.70 1.80
C ALA A 256 5.28 15.15 0.89
N ARG A 257 5.93 14.05 1.28
CA ARG A 257 7.06 13.42 0.58
C ARG A 257 6.83 11.94 0.28
N GLY A 258 5.60 11.47 0.33
CA GLY A 258 5.26 10.06 0.09
C GLY A 258 5.76 9.09 1.17
N ASN A 259 6.07 9.58 2.39
CA ASN A 259 6.68 8.77 3.47
C ASN A 259 5.89 8.82 4.78
N ALA A 260 4.58 9.11 4.72
CA ALA A 260 3.74 9.03 5.92
C ALA A 260 3.66 7.57 6.41
N GLY A 261 3.68 7.42 7.73
CA GLY A 261 3.72 6.07 8.31
C GLY A 261 5.11 5.42 8.31
N ALA A 262 6.20 6.21 8.24
CA ALA A 262 7.57 5.73 8.42
C ALA A 262 7.81 5.21 9.85
N PHE A 263 6.93 4.29 10.31
CA PHE A 263 6.91 3.82 11.69
C PHE A 263 8.16 3.04 12.08
N GLY A 264 8.89 2.48 11.10
CA GLY A 264 10.19 1.86 11.36
C GLY A 264 11.19 2.82 12.02
N SER A 265 11.07 4.12 11.77
CA SER A 265 11.93 5.16 12.34
C SER A 265 11.48 5.70 13.70
N LEU A 266 10.39 5.17 14.29
CA LEU A 266 9.97 5.56 15.64
C LEU A 266 11.10 5.31 16.65
N PRO A 267 11.46 6.33 17.47
CA PRO A 267 12.50 6.17 18.49
C PRO A 267 12.04 5.21 19.59
N ILE A 268 12.91 4.27 19.97
CA ILE A 268 12.67 3.26 21.01
C ILE A 268 13.78 3.37 22.04
N ARG A 269 13.42 3.62 23.29
CA ARG A 269 14.35 3.53 24.43
C ARG A 269 14.34 2.11 24.99
N LEU A 270 15.48 1.44 24.94
CA LEU A 270 15.65 0.11 25.53
C LEU A 270 15.79 0.17 27.05
N SER A 271 15.51 -0.95 27.74
CA SER A 271 15.72 -1.08 29.19
C SER A 271 17.18 -0.88 29.59
N THR A 272 18.12 -1.10 28.68
CA THR A 272 19.57 -0.83 28.85
C THR A 272 19.90 0.66 28.86
N GLY A 273 18.94 1.54 28.49
CA GLY A 273 19.18 2.96 28.32
C GLY A 273 19.66 3.35 26.90
N GLU A 274 19.85 2.40 26.00
CA GLU A 274 20.25 2.64 24.61
C GLU A 274 19.05 3.12 23.77
N ASP A 275 19.28 4.07 22.89
CA ASP A 275 18.30 4.54 21.92
C ASP A 275 18.42 3.76 20.62
N LYS A 276 17.32 3.24 20.13
CA LYS A 276 17.15 2.50 18.86
C LYS A 276 15.97 3.04 18.08
N GLN A 277 15.77 2.52 16.89
CA GLN A 277 14.52 2.71 16.14
C GLN A 277 13.65 1.43 16.19
N LEU A 278 12.36 1.56 15.92
CA LEU A 278 11.45 0.41 15.88
C LEU A 278 11.93 -0.65 14.86
N ILE A 279 12.54 -0.22 13.77
CA ILE A 279 13.13 -1.09 12.76
C ILE A 279 14.18 -2.05 13.34
N ASP A 280 14.93 -1.62 14.33
CA ASP A 280 15.99 -2.44 14.97
C ASP A 280 15.43 -3.51 15.92
N VAL A 281 14.21 -3.33 16.39
CA VAL A 281 13.64 -4.18 17.45
C VAL A 281 12.43 -5.01 17.00
N ALA A 282 11.75 -4.63 15.91
CA ALA A 282 10.49 -5.26 15.51
C ALA A 282 10.49 -5.79 14.06
N SER A 283 11.66 -5.99 13.46
CA SER A 283 11.80 -6.48 12.08
C SER A 283 12.16 -7.97 12.02
N LEU A 284 11.89 -8.61 10.87
CA LEU A 284 12.26 -10.02 10.65
C LEU A 284 13.76 -10.23 10.51
N TYR A 285 14.56 -9.21 10.09
CA TYR A 285 16.00 -9.37 10.07
C TYR A 285 16.59 -9.67 11.45
N ARG A 286 15.92 -9.25 12.52
CA ARG A 286 16.29 -9.63 13.90
C ARG A 286 16.08 -11.12 14.12
N LEU A 287 14.95 -11.68 13.68
CA LEU A 287 14.73 -13.13 13.74
C LEU A 287 15.79 -13.89 12.92
N GLU A 288 16.16 -13.38 11.73
CA GLU A 288 17.27 -13.94 10.93
C GLU A 288 18.58 -13.98 11.73
N ALA A 289 18.92 -12.88 12.42
CA ALA A 289 20.12 -12.81 13.25
C ALA A 289 20.08 -13.77 14.45
N ASP A 290 18.91 -13.91 15.08
CA ASP A 290 18.70 -14.83 16.21
C ASP A 290 18.83 -16.30 15.78
N LEU A 291 18.28 -16.65 14.60
CA LEU A 291 18.44 -17.97 13.98
C LEU A 291 19.91 -18.27 13.66
N ALA A 292 20.61 -17.33 13.02
CA ALA A 292 22.03 -17.48 12.67
C ALA A 292 22.90 -17.73 13.91
N ARG A 293 22.62 -17.02 15.03
CA ARG A 293 23.35 -17.22 16.31
C ARG A 293 23.12 -18.62 16.92
N LYS A 294 21.99 -19.26 16.63
CA LYS A 294 21.67 -20.63 17.01
C LYS A 294 22.11 -21.67 15.97
N GLY A 295 22.80 -21.26 14.90
CA GLY A 295 23.26 -22.15 13.83
C GLY A 295 22.15 -22.63 12.89
N ILE A 296 20.98 -21.96 12.88
CA ILE A 296 19.85 -22.26 12.01
C ILE A 296 19.92 -21.36 10.77
N GLU A 297 19.73 -21.95 9.58
CA GLU A 297 19.80 -21.21 8.31
C GLU A 297 18.70 -20.13 8.23
N PRO A 298 19.06 -18.83 8.22
CA PRO A 298 18.06 -17.74 8.23
C PRO A 298 17.14 -17.71 7.00
N ALA A 299 17.58 -18.22 5.86
CA ALA A 299 16.79 -18.24 4.64
C ALA A 299 15.48 -19.07 4.77
N ARG A 300 15.38 -19.94 5.78
CA ARG A 300 14.19 -20.78 6.04
C ARG A 300 12.93 -19.96 6.27
N ILE A 301 13.01 -18.77 6.88
CA ILE A 301 11.82 -17.94 7.10
C ILE A 301 11.23 -17.37 5.82
N TRP A 302 11.98 -17.39 4.72
CA TRP A 302 11.55 -16.91 3.41
C TRP A 302 11.13 -18.03 2.45
N ALA A 303 11.41 -19.30 2.81
CA ALA A 303 11.07 -20.46 1.99
C ALA A 303 9.55 -20.62 1.85
N SER A 304 9.12 -21.22 0.74
CA SER A 304 7.71 -21.52 0.50
C SER A 304 7.53 -23.04 0.33
N PRO A 305 6.56 -23.67 1.01
CA PRO A 305 5.63 -23.08 1.96
C PRO A 305 6.32 -22.59 3.23
N GLN A 306 5.78 -21.51 3.85
CA GLN A 306 6.34 -21.01 5.10
C GLN A 306 5.99 -21.96 6.25
N ASP A 307 7.00 -22.64 6.79
CA ASP A 307 6.89 -23.48 7.97
C ASP A 307 7.92 -23.02 9.01
N TRP A 308 7.45 -22.51 10.14
CA TRP A 308 8.29 -21.94 11.19
C TRP A 308 8.25 -22.78 12.49
N HIS A 309 7.81 -24.04 12.40
CA HIS A 309 7.70 -24.94 13.55
C HIS A 309 9.06 -25.48 14.02
N ASP A 310 10.09 -25.46 13.19
CA ASP A 310 11.40 -26.05 13.50
C ASP A 310 12.25 -25.27 14.51
N PHE A 311 11.87 -24.02 14.85
CA PHE A 311 12.63 -23.15 15.76
C PHE A 311 11.72 -22.46 16.81
N PRO A 312 10.93 -23.21 17.57
CA PRO A 312 9.88 -22.65 18.42
C PRO A 312 10.43 -21.71 19.51
N GLU A 313 11.56 -22.04 20.15
CA GLU A 313 12.17 -21.20 21.20
C GLU A 313 12.61 -19.82 20.65
N VAL A 314 13.28 -19.82 19.50
CA VAL A 314 13.74 -18.56 18.86
C VAL A 314 12.55 -17.72 18.44
N LEU A 315 11.53 -18.36 17.88
CA LEU A 315 10.31 -17.71 17.44
C LEU A 315 9.53 -17.07 18.60
N GLU A 316 9.35 -17.81 19.72
CA GLU A 316 8.66 -17.26 20.91
C GLU A 316 9.39 -16.04 21.46
N ASN A 317 10.72 -16.12 21.61
CA ASN A 317 11.51 -15.00 22.10
C ASN A 317 11.38 -13.78 21.17
N TRP A 318 11.36 -13.99 19.86
CA TRP A 318 11.15 -12.93 18.88
C TRP A 318 9.74 -12.34 18.98
N ILE A 319 8.69 -13.16 19.11
CA ILE A 319 7.29 -12.72 19.27
C ILE A 319 7.18 -11.84 20.52
N ASP A 320 7.66 -12.32 21.67
CA ASP A 320 7.58 -11.61 22.94
C ASP A 320 8.29 -10.27 22.91
N TYR A 321 9.49 -10.25 22.34
CA TYR A 321 10.27 -9.04 22.23
C TYR A 321 9.63 -8.02 21.28
N THR A 322 9.23 -8.48 20.10
CA THR A 322 8.61 -7.65 19.06
C THR A 322 7.27 -7.08 19.53
N ALA A 323 6.42 -7.91 20.17
CA ALA A 323 5.11 -7.50 20.65
C ALA A 323 5.18 -6.36 21.68
N ARG A 324 6.15 -6.41 22.61
CA ARG A 324 6.35 -5.33 23.61
C ARG A 324 6.65 -3.99 22.95
N HIS A 325 7.45 -3.98 21.89
CA HIS A 325 7.80 -2.75 21.19
C HIS A 325 6.66 -2.27 20.28
N LEU A 326 5.94 -3.19 19.63
CA LEU A 326 4.75 -2.86 18.83
C LEU A 326 3.64 -2.28 19.70
N ALA A 327 3.38 -2.79 20.90
CA ALA A 327 2.40 -2.25 21.82
C ALA A 327 2.69 -0.77 22.17
N ARG A 328 3.96 -0.44 22.46
CA ARG A 328 4.39 0.94 22.73
C ARG A 328 4.27 1.82 21.48
N ALA A 329 4.70 1.31 20.32
CA ALA A 329 4.60 2.02 19.05
C ALA A 329 3.12 2.32 18.70
N ALA A 330 2.21 1.37 18.93
CA ALA A 330 0.78 1.55 18.73
C ALA A 330 0.22 2.71 19.56
N LEU A 331 0.53 2.78 20.84
CA LEU A 331 0.12 3.92 21.68
C LEU A 331 0.77 5.24 21.24
N THR A 332 2.05 5.19 20.83
CA THR A 332 2.75 6.39 20.37
C THR A 332 2.07 7.01 19.15
N VAL A 333 1.70 6.20 18.15
CA VAL A 333 1.04 6.72 16.96
C VAL A 333 -0.38 7.19 17.24
N CYS A 334 -1.08 6.53 18.16
CA CYS A 334 -2.42 6.96 18.59
C CYS A 334 -2.39 8.23 19.43
N ALA A 335 -1.29 8.53 20.13
CA ALA A 335 -1.11 9.82 20.82
C ALA A 335 -0.94 11.00 19.83
N VAL A 336 -0.54 10.74 18.60
CA VAL A 336 -0.37 11.76 17.55
C VAL A 336 -1.65 11.92 16.73
N ILE A 337 -2.28 10.78 16.39
CA ILE A 337 -3.53 10.72 15.65
C ILE A 337 -4.45 9.72 16.36
N ASP A 338 -5.65 10.14 16.65
CA ASP A 338 -6.68 9.35 17.34
C ASP A 338 -7.26 8.28 16.37
N PHE A 339 -6.49 7.21 16.15
CA PHE A 339 -6.86 6.12 15.26
C PHE A 339 -7.93 5.21 15.89
N GLU A 340 -8.90 4.77 15.09
CA GLU A 340 -9.88 3.73 15.48
C GLU A 340 -9.19 2.38 15.69
N ALA A 341 -8.18 2.06 14.87
CA ALA A 341 -7.45 0.81 14.92
C ALA A 341 -5.97 0.96 14.61
N VAL A 342 -5.17 0.05 15.15
CA VAL A 342 -3.82 -0.25 14.70
C VAL A 342 -3.83 -1.65 14.09
N VAL A 343 -3.64 -1.71 12.79
CA VAL A 343 -3.62 -2.96 12.01
C VAL A 343 -2.18 -3.44 11.90
N ILE A 344 -1.92 -4.70 12.27
CA ILE A 344 -0.59 -5.30 12.21
C ILE A 344 -0.63 -6.47 11.22
N ASP A 345 0.27 -6.45 10.26
CA ASP A 345 0.44 -7.48 9.24
C ASP A 345 1.94 -7.77 9.00
N GLY A 346 2.26 -8.71 8.12
CA GLY A 346 3.66 -8.99 7.84
C GLY A 346 3.91 -10.17 6.90
N ALA A 347 5.21 -10.41 6.66
CA ALA A 347 5.70 -11.45 5.77
C ALA A 347 5.95 -12.77 6.52
N PHE A 348 5.03 -13.20 7.36
CA PHE A 348 5.11 -14.42 8.17
C PHE A 348 3.82 -15.26 8.04
N PRO A 349 3.84 -16.53 8.50
CA PRO A 349 2.65 -17.39 8.51
C PRO A 349 1.49 -16.77 9.30
N ALA A 350 0.26 -17.08 8.89
CA ALA A 350 -0.94 -16.56 9.56
C ALA A 350 -0.99 -16.91 11.06
N GLU A 351 -0.55 -18.12 11.44
CA GLU A 351 -0.46 -18.54 12.84
C GLU A 351 0.49 -17.64 13.65
N VAL A 352 1.65 -17.32 13.09
CA VAL A 352 2.63 -16.43 13.74
C VAL A 352 2.05 -15.02 13.89
N ARG A 353 1.31 -14.55 12.87
CA ARG A 353 0.61 -13.26 12.92
C ARG A 353 -0.37 -13.21 14.08
N THR A 354 -1.25 -14.20 14.18
CA THR A 354 -2.24 -14.28 15.26
C THR A 354 -1.58 -14.31 16.65
N ARG A 355 -0.51 -15.08 16.81
CA ARG A 355 0.25 -15.17 18.09
C ARG A 355 0.90 -13.82 18.44
N LEU A 356 1.54 -13.18 17.48
CA LEU A 356 2.18 -11.86 17.67
C LEU A 356 1.13 -10.82 18.11
N ILE A 357 0.00 -10.75 17.41
CA ILE A 357 -1.04 -9.75 17.70
C ILE A 357 -1.70 -10.00 19.06
N ASN A 358 -1.96 -11.25 19.44
CA ASN A 358 -2.46 -11.56 20.76
C ASN A 358 -1.46 -11.10 21.84
N ARG A 359 -0.18 -11.32 21.63
CA ARG A 359 0.86 -10.84 22.56
C ARG A 359 0.95 -9.30 22.60
N VAL A 360 0.71 -8.59 21.47
CA VAL A 360 0.59 -7.13 21.48
C VAL A 360 -0.61 -6.67 22.30
N ARG A 361 -1.78 -7.33 22.16
CA ARG A 361 -2.98 -7.05 22.95
C ARG A 361 -2.78 -7.26 24.44
N GLU A 362 -2.05 -8.30 24.83
CA GLU A 362 -1.66 -8.53 26.22
C GLU A 362 -0.76 -7.40 26.75
N ASN A 363 0.30 -7.06 26.02
CA ASN A 363 1.25 -6.06 26.45
C ASN A 363 0.69 -4.65 26.53
N ILE A 364 -0.28 -4.28 25.67
CA ILE A 364 -0.82 -2.91 25.63
C ILE A 364 -1.66 -2.58 26.87
N VAL A 365 -2.27 -3.59 27.50
CA VAL A 365 -3.08 -3.43 28.72
C VAL A 365 -2.23 -2.93 29.90
N ASP A 366 -0.97 -3.36 29.95
CA ASP A 366 -0.04 -3.01 31.05
C ASP A 366 0.61 -1.62 30.87
N LEU A 367 0.37 -0.96 29.72
CA LEU A 367 0.93 0.36 29.44
C LEU A 367 0.04 1.49 29.98
N ASP A 368 0.65 2.61 30.33
CA ASP A 368 -0.08 3.82 30.73
C ASP A 368 -0.81 4.41 29.51
N GLN A 369 -2.15 4.36 29.55
CA GLN A 369 -3.04 4.82 28.49
C GLN A 369 -3.80 6.09 28.87
N ARG A 370 -3.42 6.76 29.95
CA ARG A 370 -4.11 7.98 30.40
C ARG A 370 -4.10 9.06 29.33
N GLY A 371 -5.30 9.56 29.01
CA GLY A 371 -5.49 10.58 27.95
C GLY A 371 -5.62 10.02 26.53
N LEU A 372 -5.64 8.70 26.36
CA LEU A 372 -5.83 8.04 25.07
C LEU A 372 -7.12 7.20 25.08
N PHE A 373 -7.75 7.10 23.93
CA PHE A 373 -8.70 6.04 23.66
C PHE A 373 -7.90 4.82 23.15
N PRO A 374 -7.99 3.65 23.84
CA PRO A 374 -7.25 2.47 23.39
C PRO A 374 -7.67 2.06 21.98
N PRO A 375 -6.74 1.98 21.03
CA PRO A 375 -7.08 1.54 19.67
C PRO A 375 -7.42 0.06 19.66
N VAL A 376 -8.25 -0.35 18.71
CA VAL A 376 -8.42 -1.77 18.39
C VAL A 376 -7.11 -2.26 17.76
N ILE A 377 -6.45 -3.25 18.38
CA ILE A 377 -5.31 -3.93 17.76
C ILE A 377 -5.89 -5.03 16.85
N ALA A 378 -5.84 -4.79 15.55
CA ALA A 378 -6.44 -5.66 14.54
C ALA A 378 -5.38 -6.46 13.77
N GLU A 379 -5.78 -7.66 13.37
CA GLU A 379 -4.97 -8.53 12.51
C GLU A 379 -5.18 -8.16 11.05
N GLY A 380 -4.09 -7.86 10.32
CA GLY A 380 -4.15 -7.61 8.89
C GLY A 380 -4.59 -8.86 8.11
N THR A 381 -5.23 -8.66 6.99
CA THR A 381 -5.91 -9.74 6.23
C THR A 381 -5.20 -10.12 4.94
N VAL A 382 -4.40 -9.23 4.36
CA VAL A 382 -3.75 -9.46 3.06
C VAL A 382 -2.47 -10.31 3.21
N GLY A 383 -1.71 -10.12 4.27
CA GLY A 383 -0.54 -10.92 4.59
C GLY A 383 0.68 -10.63 3.71
N ARG A 384 1.49 -11.67 3.50
CA ARG A 384 2.81 -11.57 2.83
C ARG A 384 2.80 -10.87 1.46
N ASN A 385 1.69 -10.98 0.74
CA ASN A 385 1.54 -10.41 -0.61
C ASN A 385 1.07 -8.95 -0.59
N ALA A 386 0.84 -8.34 0.59
CA ALA A 386 0.28 -7.00 0.70
C ALA A 386 1.06 -5.96 -0.12
N ARG A 387 2.38 -6.03 -0.14
CA ARG A 387 3.22 -5.08 -0.88
C ARG A 387 3.03 -5.18 -2.40
N VAL A 388 3.04 -6.38 -2.97
CA VAL A 388 2.86 -6.58 -4.41
C VAL A 388 1.43 -6.33 -4.85
N MET A 389 0.44 -6.69 -4.00
CA MET A 389 -0.97 -6.42 -4.24
C MET A 389 -1.27 -4.92 -4.17
N GLY A 390 -0.66 -4.20 -3.22
CA GLY A 390 -0.76 -2.74 -3.13
C GLY A 390 -0.14 -2.05 -4.33
N ALA A 391 1.03 -2.50 -4.77
CA ALA A 391 1.61 -2.02 -6.02
C ALA A 391 0.63 -2.17 -7.20
N ALA A 392 0.00 -3.35 -7.34
CA ALA A 392 -1.01 -3.57 -8.39
C ALA A 392 -2.24 -2.66 -8.27
N CYS A 393 -2.56 -2.15 -7.07
CA CYS A 393 -3.64 -1.18 -6.90
C CYS A 393 -3.33 0.19 -7.49
N SER A 394 -2.05 0.62 -7.48
CA SER A 394 -1.66 1.99 -7.82
C SER A 394 -2.11 2.44 -9.21
N PRO A 395 -1.95 1.68 -10.31
CA PRO A 395 -2.45 2.07 -11.61
C PRO A 395 -3.97 2.27 -11.65
N VAL A 396 -4.72 1.40 -10.96
CA VAL A 396 -6.19 1.46 -10.91
C VAL A 396 -6.65 2.69 -10.13
N PHE A 397 -6.05 2.94 -8.96
CA PHE A 397 -6.41 4.08 -8.11
C PHE A 397 -6.08 5.41 -8.79
N ASN A 398 -4.92 5.55 -9.38
CA ASN A 398 -4.52 6.80 -9.99
C ASN A 398 -5.38 7.17 -11.22
N GLN A 399 -5.89 6.19 -11.95
CA GLN A 399 -6.59 6.43 -13.21
C GLN A 399 -8.11 6.33 -13.12
N PHE A 400 -8.64 5.37 -12.34
CA PHE A 400 -10.07 4.98 -12.38
C PHE A 400 -10.82 5.23 -11.07
N LEU A 401 -10.14 5.39 -9.94
CA LEU A 401 -10.78 5.55 -8.64
C LEU A 401 -10.44 6.90 -8.00
N LEU A 402 -11.22 7.31 -7.03
CA LEU A 402 -10.94 8.48 -6.21
C LEU A 402 -10.15 8.07 -4.96
N ASN A 403 -9.07 8.78 -4.67
CA ASN A 403 -8.28 8.56 -3.45
C ASN A 403 -9.04 8.92 -2.18
N THR A 404 -9.95 9.90 -2.27
CA THR A 404 -10.82 10.31 -1.17
C THR A 404 -12.27 10.37 -1.63
N LEU A 405 -13.15 9.67 -0.94
CA LEU A 405 -14.59 9.87 -1.05
C LEU A 405 -15.03 11.02 -0.10
N GLY A 406 -14.28 12.12 -0.09
CA GLY A 406 -14.54 13.26 0.76
C GLY A 406 -15.95 13.80 0.56
N GLY A 407 -16.81 13.71 1.57
CA GLY A 407 -18.14 14.29 1.58
C GLY A 407 -19.32 13.34 1.49
N LEU A 408 -19.11 12.03 1.36
CA LEU A 408 -20.21 11.06 1.49
C LEU A 408 -20.51 10.87 2.97
N SER A 409 -21.34 11.74 3.55
CA SER A 409 -21.91 11.52 4.88
C SER A 409 -22.65 10.18 4.86
N GLN A 410 -22.21 9.25 5.72
CA GLN A 410 -23.06 8.14 6.10
C GLN A 410 -24.22 8.77 6.90
N SER A 411 -25.35 9.00 6.25
CA SER A 411 -26.60 9.15 6.95
C SER A 411 -26.94 7.78 7.54
N SER A 412 -26.69 7.66 8.84
CA SER A 412 -27.15 6.60 9.73
C SER A 412 -28.65 6.30 9.55
#